data_3b0bd88a50268f954610ace50552446a
#
_entry.id   3b0bd88a50268f954610ace50552446a
#
_cell.length_a   1.000
_cell.length_b   1.000
_cell.length_c   1.000
_cell.angle_alpha   90.00
_cell.angle_beta   90.00
_cell.angle_gamma   90.00
#
_symmetry.space_group_name_H-M   'P 1'
#
loop_
_entity.id
_entity.type
_entity.pdbx_description
1 polymer ?
#
loop_
_entity_poly.entity_id
_entity_poly.type
_entity_poly.pdbx_seq_one_letter_code
_entity_poly.pdbx_strand_id
1 'polypeptide(L)'
;MKAAIALILATLMWAGNYVVGQIVVQTMDPISLTWFRWLLAAVPLLVLAQVIEKPDWRVVARAWPRLLLLSGLGVIGYTLLLYTALQYTSALSASLINAANPAVMVLLAAVLVRERMGWRGIAGLLLGLVGVLVILTNGAIASVFSMRHNEGDLLMIGAIVVWSLYTIFGQSLTVPPITATAAQAVIAAVLLAAVALLTGASWPSEPSTVWALLFNAAFPSIGAYALWNGALKSIPPGHAGLTST
;
A
#
# COMPACT_ATOMS: atom_id res chain seq x y z
N MET A 1 14.60 6.21 -18.51
CA MET A 1 13.87 7.47 -18.32
C MET A 1 12.37 7.26 -18.10
N LYS A 2 11.61 6.62 -19.00
CA LYS A 2 10.15 6.40 -18.83
C LYS A 2 9.79 5.62 -17.55
N ALA A 3 10.52 4.55 -17.23
CA ALA A 3 10.26 3.74 -16.03
C ALA A 3 10.52 4.52 -14.72
N ALA A 4 11.58 5.33 -14.66
CA ALA A 4 11.86 6.17 -13.49
C ALA A 4 10.75 7.22 -13.26
N ILE A 5 10.26 7.85 -14.32
CA ILE A 5 9.14 8.79 -14.23
C ILE A 5 7.87 8.07 -13.72
N ALA A 6 7.58 6.87 -14.24
CA ALA A 6 6.43 6.08 -13.79
C ALA A 6 6.51 5.72 -12.31
N LEU A 7 7.70 5.34 -11.80
CA LEU A 7 7.91 5.05 -10.38
C LEU A 7 7.74 6.31 -9.51
N ILE A 8 8.30 7.44 -9.93
CA ILE A 8 8.14 8.73 -9.22
C ILE A 8 6.66 9.10 -9.15
N LEU A 9 5.93 9.02 -10.27
CA LEU A 9 4.49 9.32 -10.29
C LEU A 9 3.70 8.37 -9.41
N ALA A 10 4.00 7.06 -9.42
CA ALA A 10 3.36 6.09 -8.54
C ALA A 10 3.59 6.43 -7.06
N THR A 11 4.83 6.78 -6.69
CA THR A 11 5.19 7.17 -5.32
C THR A 11 4.48 8.45 -4.89
N LEU A 12 4.38 9.45 -5.78
CA LEU A 12 3.65 10.70 -5.51
C LEU A 12 2.15 10.43 -5.32
N MET A 13 1.55 9.54 -6.12
CA MET A 13 0.14 9.14 -5.94
C MET A 13 -0.07 8.44 -4.60
N TRP A 14 0.86 7.59 -4.16
CA TRP A 14 0.79 6.95 -2.85
C TRP A 14 1.03 7.94 -1.70
N ALA A 15 1.93 8.91 -1.86
CA ALA A 15 2.10 9.99 -0.89
C ALA A 15 0.80 10.81 -0.74
N GLY A 16 0.12 11.12 -1.84
CA GLY A 16 -1.19 11.76 -1.84
C GLY A 16 -2.25 10.98 -1.07
N ASN A 17 -2.17 9.63 -1.04
CA ASN A 17 -3.10 8.79 -0.29
C ASN A 17 -3.06 9.06 1.23
N TYR A 18 -1.90 9.40 1.79
CA TYR A 18 -1.80 9.75 3.23
C TYR A 18 -2.52 11.06 3.53
N VAL A 19 -2.30 12.07 2.71
CA VAL A 19 -2.89 13.41 2.91
C VAL A 19 -4.39 13.37 2.69
N VAL A 20 -4.83 12.83 1.55
CA VAL A 20 -6.26 12.74 1.21
C VAL A 20 -6.97 11.75 2.12
N GLY A 21 -6.34 10.63 2.45
CA GLY A 21 -6.86 9.65 3.41
C GLY A 21 -7.13 10.27 4.77
N GLN A 22 -6.21 11.10 5.29
CA GLN A 22 -6.41 11.80 6.57
C GLN A 22 -7.64 12.72 6.54
N ILE A 23 -7.91 13.38 5.41
CA ILE A 23 -9.10 14.23 5.27
C ILE A 23 -10.37 13.37 5.29
N VAL A 24 -10.39 12.27 4.56
CA VAL A 24 -11.58 11.42 4.43
C VAL A 24 -11.94 10.73 5.73
N VAL A 25 -10.97 10.25 6.51
CA VAL A 25 -11.25 9.54 7.78
C VAL A 25 -11.84 10.43 8.87
N GLN A 26 -11.92 11.76 8.66
CA GLN A 26 -12.64 12.67 9.56
C GLN A 26 -14.16 12.61 9.35
N THR A 27 -14.61 12.19 8.17
CA THR A 27 -16.03 12.19 7.78
C THR A 27 -16.54 10.80 7.41
N MET A 28 -15.65 9.83 7.22
CA MET A 28 -15.97 8.48 6.79
C MET A 28 -15.15 7.46 7.57
N ASP A 29 -15.77 6.41 8.06
CA ASP A 29 -15.07 5.35 8.79
C ASP A 29 -14.12 4.55 7.88
N PRO A 30 -13.04 3.96 8.44
CA PRO A 30 -12.02 3.24 7.68
C PRO A 30 -12.55 2.04 6.89
N ILE A 31 -13.60 1.35 7.37
CA ILE A 31 -14.19 0.19 6.70
C ILE A 31 -14.92 0.64 5.44
N SER A 32 -15.80 1.64 5.57
CA SER A 32 -16.52 2.24 4.45
C SER A 32 -15.57 2.81 3.40
N LEU A 33 -14.56 3.56 3.85
CA LEU A 33 -13.53 4.12 2.96
C LEU A 33 -12.78 3.02 2.20
N THR A 34 -12.33 1.98 2.89
CA THR A 34 -11.63 0.85 2.26
C THR A 34 -12.52 0.12 1.28
N TRP A 35 -13.77 -0.16 1.66
CA TRP A 35 -14.72 -0.86 0.81
C TRP A 35 -15.04 -0.09 -0.48
N PHE A 36 -15.49 1.16 -0.36
CA PHE A 36 -15.82 1.98 -1.54
C PHE A 36 -14.62 2.22 -2.43
N ARG A 37 -13.44 2.47 -1.86
CA ARG A 37 -12.20 2.64 -2.61
C ARG A 37 -11.92 1.45 -3.53
N TRP A 38 -11.98 0.24 -2.98
CA TRP A 38 -11.66 -0.96 -3.75
C TRP A 38 -12.82 -1.42 -4.64
N LEU A 39 -14.05 -1.16 -4.26
CA LEU A 39 -15.23 -1.37 -5.10
C LEU A 39 -15.15 -0.51 -6.37
N LEU A 40 -14.83 0.78 -6.23
CA LEU A 40 -14.65 1.71 -7.34
C LEU A 40 -13.44 1.37 -8.21
N ALA A 41 -12.36 0.85 -7.63
CA ALA A 41 -11.16 0.48 -8.35
C ALA A 41 -11.29 -0.87 -9.08
N ALA A 42 -12.14 -1.78 -8.62
CA ALA A 42 -12.24 -3.16 -9.13
C ALA A 42 -12.55 -3.21 -10.63
N VAL A 43 -13.59 -2.51 -11.08
CA VAL A 43 -14.01 -2.54 -12.48
C VAL A 43 -12.97 -1.93 -13.41
N PRO A 44 -12.44 -0.72 -13.18
CA PRO A 44 -11.36 -0.18 -14.01
C PRO A 44 -10.11 -1.05 -14.03
N LEU A 45 -9.72 -1.65 -12.90
CA LEU A 45 -8.57 -2.57 -12.85
C LEU A 45 -8.81 -3.84 -13.66
N LEU A 46 -10.02 -4.43 -13.64
CA LEU A 46 -10.38 -5.56 -14.49
C LEU A 46 -10.30 -5.21 -15.98
N VAL A 47 -10.80 -4.03 -16.35
CA VAL A 47 -10.71 -3.53 -17.73
C VAL A 47 -9.25 -3.36 -18.14
N LEU A 48 -8.42 -2.73 -17.30
CA LEU A 48 -7.00 -2.55 -17.57
C LEU A 48 -6.26 -3.89 -17.68
N ALA A 49 -6.56 -4.85 -16.79
CA ALA A 49 -6.02 -6.21 -16.85
C ALA A 49 -6.36 -6.87 -18.18
N GLN A 50 -7.62 -6.80 -18.61
CA GLN A 50 -8.08 -7.40 -19.86
C GLN A 50 -7.44 -6.75 -21.10
N VAL A 51 -7.28 -5.42 -21.10
CA VAL A 51 -6.71 -4.68 -22.24
C VAL A 51 -5.20 -4.83 -22.32
N ILE A 52 -4.49 -4.71 -21.17
CA ILE A 52 -3.03 -4.63 -21.13
C ILE A 52 -2.38 -6.01 -21.01
N GLU A 53 -2.91 -6.87 -20.14
CA GLU A 53 -2.28 -8.15 -19.79
C GLU A 53 -2.94 -9.36 -20.45
N LYS A 54 -4.21 -9.25 -20.81
CA LYS A 54 -5.01 -10.32 -21.47
C LYS A 54 -4.83 -11.67 -20.75
N PRO A 55 -5.12 -11.76 -19.45
CA PRO A 55 -4.80 -12.93 -18.66
C PRO A 55 -5.65 -14.14 -19.00
N ASP A 56 -5.10 -15.34 -18.78
CA ASP A 56 -5.92 -16.53 -18.69
C ASP A 56 -6.63 -16.57 -17.33
N TRP A 57 -7.92 -16.26 -17.34
CA TRP A 57 -8.75 -16.22 -16.13
C TRP A 57 -8.85 -17.58 -15.42
N ARG A 58 -8.59 -18.71 -16.12
CA ARG A 58 -8.53 -20.03 -15.48
C ARG A 58 -7.30 -20.16 -14.58
N VAL A 59 -6.17 -19.60 -15.00
CA VAL A 59 -4.94 -19.54 -14.18
C VAL A 59 -5.16 -18.63 -12.99
N VAL A 60 -5.80 -17.47 -13.18
CA VAL A 60 -6.15 -16.55 -12.09
C VAL A 60 -7.06 -17.25 -11.07
N ALA A 61 -8.11 -17.93 -11.54
CA ALA A 61 -9.02 -18.67 -10.67
C ALA A 61 -8.32 -19.78 -9.87
N ARG A 62 -7.34 -20.48 -10.44
CA ARG A 62 -6.55 -21.50 -9.70
C ARG A 62 -5.67 -20.89 -8.61
N ALA A 63 -5.25 -19.63 -8.77
CA ALA A 63 -4.43 -18.92 -7.81
C ALA A 63 -5.24 -18.30 -6.64
N TRP A 64 -6.56 -18.57 -6.55
CA TRP A 64 -7.47 -17.95 -5.58
C TRP A 64 -6.99 -17.98 -4.12
N PRO A 65 -6.36 -19.04 -3.57
CA PRO A 65 -5.96 -19.04 -2.17
C PRO A 65 -4.85 -18.00 -1.90
N ARG A 66 -3.90 -17.86 -2.85
CA ARG A 66 -2.84 -16.85 -2.76
C ARG A 66 -3.40 -15.45 -2.97
N LEU A 67 -4.30 -15.26 -3.93
CA LEU A 67 -4.96 -13.97 -4.16
C LEU A 67 -5.81 -13.56 -2.96
N LEU A 68 -6.47 -14.49 -2.28
CA LEU A 68 -7.21 -14.25 -1.04
C LEU A 68 -6.28 -13.81 0.09
N LEU A 69 -5.17 -14.53 0.31
CA LEU A 69 -4.17 -14.15 1.30
C LEU A 69 -3.60 -12.75 1.03
N LEU A 70 -3.21 -12.48 -0.22
CA LEU A 70 -2.64 -11.20 -0.61
C LEU A 70 -3.68 -10.07 -0.56
N SER A 71 -4.94 -10.33 -0.89
CA SER A 71 -6.03 -9.37 -0.69
C SER A 71 -6.22 -9.05 0.79
N GLY A 72 -6.23 -10.08 1.64
CA GLY A 72 -6.32 -9.92 3.10
C GLY A 72 -5.16 -9.11 3.69
N LEU A 73 -3.95 -9.31 3.21
CA LEU A 73 -2.77 -8.56 3.68
C LEU A 73 -2.72 -7.16 3.06
N GLY A 74 -2.46 -7.05 1.75
CA GLY A 74 -2.09 -5.79 1.10
C GLY A 74 -3.26 -4.87 0.79
N VAL A 75 -4.44 -5.44 0.50
CA VAL A 75 -5.60 -4.66 0.06
C VAL A 75 -6.52 -4.32 1.23
N ILE A 76 -6.87 -5.29 2.06
CA ILE A 76 -7.74 -5.09 3.22
C ILE A 76 -6.91 -4.65 4.44
N GLY A 77 -5.99 -5.51 4.88
CA GLY A 77 -5.27 -5.34 6.14
C GLY A 77 -4.45 -4.05 6.18
N TYR A 78 -3.58 -3.85 5.18
CA TYR A 78 -2.80 -2.61 5.08
C TYR A 78 -3.69 -1.37 5.03
N THR A 79 -4.73 -1.38 4.20
CA THR A 79 -5.58 -0.20 4.01
C THR A 79 -6.40 0.13 5.26
N LEU A 80 -6.96 -0.87 5.93
CA LEU A 80 -7.69 -0.68 7.19
C LEU A 80 -6.76 -0.16 8.29
N LEU A 81 -5.58 -0.76 8.46
CA LEU A 81 -4.62 -0.31 9.45
C LEU A 81 -4.16 1.13 9.18
N LEU A 82 -3.87 1.47 7.91
CA LEU A 82 -3.49 2.82 7.50
C LEU A 82 -4.60 3.83 7.83
N TYR A 83 -5.83 3.57 7.39
CA TYR A 83 -6.91 4.53 7.57
C TYR A 83 -7.36 4.64 9.03
N THR A 84 -7.30 3.54 9.78
CA THR A 84 -7.53 3.61 11.24
C THR A 84 -6.40 4.39 11.92
N ALA A 85 -5.14 4.18 11.51
CA ALA A 85 -4.01 4.95 12.04
C ALA A 85 -4.18 6.45 11.81
N LEU A 86 -4.65 6.86 10.63
CA LEU A 86 -4.87 8.28 10.27
C LEU A 86 -5.98 8.96 11.08
N GLN A 87 -6.79 8.22 11.83
CA GLN A 87 -7.72 8.80 12.81
C GLN A 87 -7.01 9.29 14.09
N TYR A 88 -5.84 8.73 14.40
CA TYR A 88 -5.10 8.97 15.64
C TYR A 88 -3.75 9.66 15.42
N THR A 89 -3.19 9.59 14.19
CA THR A 89 -1.90 10.22 13.86
C THR A 89 -1.99 11.07 12.59
N SER A 90 -1.01 11.93 12.37
CA SER A 90 -0.97 12.78 11.17
C SER A 90 -0.50 12.02 9.94
N ALA A 91 -0.90 12.50 8.74
CA ALA A 91 -0.38 11.98 7.47
C ALA A 91 1.15 12.05 7.41
N LEU A 92 1.74 13.10 7.98
CA LEU A 92 3.19 13.24 8.07
C LEU A 92 3.79 12.12 8.92
N SER A 93 3.33 11.93 10.17
CA SER A 93 3.84 10.85 11.04
C SER A 93 3.65 9.48 10.42
N ALA A 94 2.46 9.20 9.86
CA ALA A 94 2.17 7.93 9.19
C ALA A 94 3.10 7.67 8.00
N SER A 95 3.34 8.68 7.13
CA SER A 95 4.24 8.55 5.98
C SER A 95 5.70 8.34 6.40
N LEU A 96 6.09 8.91 7.52
CA LEU A 96 7.43 8.80 8.07
C LEU A 96 7.68 7.42 8.70
N ILE A 97 6.70 6.89 9.43
CA ILE A 97 6.75 5.49 9.89
C ILE A 97 6.81 4.55 8.68
N ASN A 98 6.03 4.84 7.63
CA ASN A 98 6.09 4.05 6.39
C ASN A 98 7.46 4.09 5.70
N ALA A 99 8.24 5.14 5.86
CA ALA A 99 9.60 5.21 5.32
C ALA A 99 10.55 4.17 5.96
N ALA A 100 10.19 3.59 7.12
CA ALA A 100 10.89 2.44 7.70
C ALA A 100 10.51 1.09 7.04
N ASN A 101 9.54 1.07 6.12
CA ASN A 101 9.06 -0.16 5.47
C ASN A 101 10.18 -1.00 4.81
N PRO A 102 11.18 -0.43 4.08
CA PRO A 102 12.28 -1.22 3.53
C PRO A 102 13.06 -1.99 4.61
N ALA A 103 13.25 -1.40 5.79
CA ALA A 103 13.93 -2.06 6.91
C ALA A 103 13.13 -3.24 7.44
N VAL A 104 11.83 -3.04 7.66
CA VAL A 104 10.92 -4.12 8.13
C VAL A 104 10.85 -5.23 7.09
N MET A 105 10.76 -4.89 5.80
CA MET A 105 10.74 -5.87 4.70
C MET A 105 12.00 -6.74 4.69
N VAL A 106 13.18 -6.12 4.83
CA VAL A 106 14.45 -6.83 4.86
C VAL A 106 14.55 -7.77 6.07
N LEU A 107 14.17 -7.29 7.25
CA LEU A 107 14.16 -8.11 8.46
C LEU A 107 13.22 -9.32 8.31
N LEU A 108 12.02 -9.10 7.80
CA LEU A 108 11.07 -10.18 7.57
C LEU A 108 11.53 -11.15 6.47
N ALA A 109 12.12 -10.64 5.38
CA ALA A 109 12.68 -11.48 4.32
C ALA A 109 13.85 -12.34 4.85
N ALA A 110 14.73 -11.79 5.67
CA ALA A 110 15.82 -12.54 6.30
C ALA A 110 15.31 -13.69 7.19
N VAL A 111 14.22 -13.46 7.92
CA VAL A 111 13.64 -14.47 8.83
C VAL A 111 12.80 -15.51 8.07
N LEU A 112 11.91 -15.07 7.17
CA LEU A 112 10.90 -15.92 6.52
C LEU A 112 11.43 -16.68 5.30
N VAL A 113 12.22 -16.00 4.45
CA VAL A 113 12.76 -16.59 3.22
C VAL A 113 14.24 -16.86 3.30
N ARG A 114 14.86 -16.56 4.45
CA ARG A 114 16.31 -16.73 4.72
C ARG A 114 17.18 -16.00 3.68
N GLU A 115 16.68 -14.91 3.15
CA GLU A 115 17.41 -14.06 2.21
C GLU A 115 18.54 -13.35 2.96
N ARG A 116 19.78 -13.46 2.44
CA ARG A 116 20.95 -12.82 3.06
C ARG A 116 21.23 -11.51 2.32
N MET A 117 21.13 -10.42 3.05
CA MET A 117 21.56 -9.13 2.53
C MET A 117 23.06 -8.95 2.71
N GLY A 118 23.74 -8.53 1.65
CA GLY A 118 25.15 -8.17 1.73
C GLY A 118 25.35 -6.90 2.59
N TRP A 119 26.57 -6.72 3.11
CA TRP A 119 26.91 -5.59 3.98
C TRP A 119 26.59 -4.21 3.38
N ARG A 120 26.72 -4.06 2.05
CA ARG A 120 26.37 -2.82 1.31
C ARG A 120 24.88 -2.50 1.38
N GLY A 121 24.04 -3.52 1.30
CA GLY A 121 22.60 -3.37 1.45
C GLY A 121 22.22 -2.96 2.88
N ILE A 122 22.85 -3.58 3.89
CA ILE A 122 22.67 -3.22 5.30
C ILE A 122 23.08 -1.76 5.55
N ALA A 123 24.25 -1.35 5.02
CA ALA A 123 24.72 0.03 5.16
C ALA A 123 23.76 1.04 4.49
N GLY A 124 23.28 0.74 3.27
CA GLY A 124 22.30 1.58 2.59
C GLY A 124 20.98 1.71 3.36
N LEU A 125 20.51 0.59 3.92
CA LEU A 125 19.30 0.56 4.75
C LEU A 125 19.47 1.42 6.00
N LEU A 126 20.56 1.28 6.73
CA LEU A 126 20.86 2.08 7.92
C LEU A 126 20.96 3.57 7.59
N LEU A 127 21.64 3.92 6.48
CA LEU A 127 21.73 5.31 6.02
C LEU A 127 20.33 5.88 5.68
N GLY A 128 19.48 5.09 4.99
CA GLY A 128 18.11 5.48 4.70
C GLY A 128 17.30 5.73 5.97
N LEU A 129 17.37 4.82 6.95
CA LEU A 129 16.69 4.98 8.25
C LEU A 129 17.17 6.23 9.01
N VAL A 130 18.48 6.45 9.05
CA VAL A 130 19.04 7.65 9.67
C VAL A 130 18.56 8.90 8.94
N GLY A 131 18.57 8.90 7.60
CA GLY A 131 18.05 10.02 6.81
C GLY A 131 16.58 10.34 7.13
N VAL A 132 15.74 9.32 7.23
CA VAL A 132 14.33 9.48 7.64
C VAL A 132 14.24 10.05 9.05
N LEU A 133 15.00 9.53 10.02
CA LEU A 133 15.02 10.03 11.39
C LEU A 133 15.47 11.50 11.47
N VAL A 134 16.49 11.89 10.71
CA VAL A 134 16.96 13.28 10.63
C VAL A 134 15.88 14.21 10.13
N ILE A 135 15.18 13.83 9.07
CA ILE A 135 14.06 14.61 8.51
C ILE A 135 12.91 14.71 9.51
N LEU A 136 12.52 13.57 10.13
CA LEU A 136 11.45 13.47 11.13
C LEU A 136 11.64 14.40 12.31
N THR A 137 12.86 14.45 12.79
CA THR A 137 13.22 15.13 14.04
C THR A 137 13.76 16.54 13.81
N ASN A 138 13.75 17.02 12.54
CA ASN A 138 14.44 18.27 12.17
C ASN A 138 15.88 18.32 12.71
N GLY A 139 16.59 17.18 12.67
CA GLY A 139 17.95 17.03 13.19
C GLY A 139 18.06 16.68 14.66
N ALA A 140 16.98 16.75 15.44
CA ALA A 140 16.98 16.44 16.88
C ALA A 140 16.66 14.95 17.12
N ILE A 141 17.50 14.04 16.65
CA ILE A 141 17.24 12.57 16.67
C ILE A 141 16.86 12.06 18.07
N ALA A 142 17.42 12.63 19.12
CA ALA A 142 17.09 12.27 20.51
C ALA A 142 15.61 12.54 20.87
N SER A 143 14.92 13.43 20.15
CA SER A 143 13.50 13.71 20.39
C SER A 143 12.58 12.54 20.10
N VAL A 144 13.02 11.55 19.29
CA VAL A 144 12.26 10.31 19.05
C VAL A 144 11.93 9.58 20.34
N PHE A 145 12.86 9.56 21.30
CA PHE A 145 12.66 8.90 22.60
C PHE A 145 11.73 9.66 23.54
N SER A 146 11.47 10.93 23.27
CA SER A 146 10.55 11.79 24.04
C SER A 146 9.19 11.97 23.35
N MET A 147 9.02 11.49 22.10
CA MET A 147 7.73 11.51 21.43
C MET A 147 6.72 10.61 22.15
N ARG A 148 5.55 11.15 22.44
CA ARG A 148 4.43 10.33 22.89
C ARG A 148 3.91 9.53 21.70
N HIS A 149 4.21 8.23 21.71
CA HIS A 149 3.63 7.30 20.74
C HIS A 149 2.12 7.23 20.98
N ASN A 150 1.35 7.36 19.90
CA ASN A 150 -0.09 7.20 19.94
C ASN A 150 -0.52 5.86 19.31
N GLU A 151 -1.79 5.52 19.46
CA GLU A 151 -2.35 4.29 18.89
C GLU A 151 -2.18 4.24 17.35
N GLY A 152 -2.25 5.39 16.68
CA GLY A 152 -2.05 5.49 15.25
C GLY A 152 -0.65 5.11 14.81
N ASP A 153 0.38 5.45 15.59
CA ASP A 153 1.76 5.07 15.27
C ASP A 153 1.96 3.55 15.36
N LEU A 154 1.36 2.90 16.37
CA LEU A 154 1.37 1.44 16.51
C LEU A 154 0.62 0.75 15.36
N LEU A 155 -0.52 1.28 14.95
CA LEU A 155 -1.28 0.78 13.80
C LEU A 155 -0.47 0.93 12.50
N MET A 156 0.28 2.02 12.33
CA MET A 156 1.18 2.19 11.19
C MET A 156 2.33 1.18 11.19
N ILE A 157 2.90 0.86 12.36
CA ILE A 157 3.89 -0.23 12.45
C ILE A 157 3.26 -1.56 12.02
N GLY A 158 2.05 -1.85 12.46
CA GLY A 158 1.28 -3.00 11.99
C GLY A 158 1.06 -2.96 10.47
N ALA A 159 0.71 -1.81 9.91
CA ALA A 159 0.50 -1.63 8.48
C ALA A 159 1.76 -1.97 7.66
N ILE A 160 2.95 -1.45 8.05
CA ILE A 160 4.20 -1.76 7.32
C ILE A 160 4.63 -3.23 7.45
N VAL A 161 4.34 -3.88 8.58
CA VAL A 161 4.55 -5.33 8.72
C VAL A 161 3.66 -6.10 7.75
N VAL A 162 2.37 -5.79 7.72
CA VAL A 162 1.39 -6.44 6.81
C VAL A 162 1.74 -6.19 5.35
N TRP A 163 2.15 -4.98 4.99
CA TRP A 163 2.62 -4.64 3.65
C TRP A 163 3.88 -5.40 3.25
N SER A 164 4.83 -5.53 4.19
CA SER A 164 6.06 -6.31 3.96
C SER A 164 5.74 -7.79 3.72
N LEU A 165 4.84 -8.38 4.50
CA LEU A 165 4.36 -9.75 4.28
C LEU A 165 3.67 -9.90 2.91
N TYR A 166 2.80 -8.96 2.56
CA TYR A 166 2.17 -8.90 1.24
C TYR A 166 3.21 -8.93 0.12
N THR A 167 4.25 -8.11 0.24
CA THR A 167 5.31 -7.99 -0.77
C THR A 167 6.12 -9.29 -0.87
N ILE A 168 6.52 -9.86 0.27
CA ILE A 168 7.30 -11.11 0.30
C ILE A 168 6.51 -12.28 -0.29
N PHE A 169 5.27 -12.48 0.14
CA PHE A 169 4.42 -13.57 -0.36
C PHE A 169 3.95 -13.34 -1.81
N GLY A 170 3.84 -12.08 -2.22
CA GLY A 170 3.47 -11.69 -3.58
C GLY A 170 4.52 -12.02 -4.64
N GLN A 171 5.81 -12.11 -4.27
CA GLN A 171 6.91 -12.41 -5.20
C GLN A 171 6.73 -13.75 -5.93
N SER A 172 6.13 -14.74 -5.29
CA SER A 172 5.90 -16.06 -5.87
C SER A 172 4.61 -16.19 -6.68
N LEU A 173 3.87 -15.08 -6.86
CA LEU A 173 2.62 -15.10 -7.61
C LEU A 173 2.89 -15.08 -9.12
N THR A 174 2.37 -16.08 -9.83
CA THR A 174 2.53 -16.21 -11.30
C THR A 174 1.50 -15.42 -12.11
N VAL A 175 0.50 -14.83 -11.44
CA VAL A 175 -0.54 -14.02 -12.09
C VAL A 175 0.07 -12.65 -12.47
N PRO A 176 -0.26 -12.12 -13.67
CA PRO A 176 0.23 -10.79 -14.07
C PRO A 176 -0.15 -9.70 -13.05
N PRO A 177 0.70 -8.70 -12.81
CA PRO A 177 0.55 -7.79 -11.66
C PRO A 177 -0.74 -6.96 -11.64
N ILE A 178 -1.17 -6.41 -12.78
CA ILE A 178 -2.43 -5.64 -12.85
C ILE A 178 -3.62 -6.57 -12.61
N THR A 179 -3.58 -7.76 -13.21
CA THR A 179 -4.60 -8.81 -13.03
C THR A 179 -4.66 -9.28 -11.57
N ALA A 180 -3.52 -9.45 -10.92
CA ALA A 180 -3.46 -9.81 -9.50
C ALA A 180 -4.10 -8.72 -8.64
N THR A 181 -3.78 -7.45 -8.89
CA THR A 181 -4.38 -6.31 -8.16
C THR A 181 -5.89 -6.24 -8.42
N ALA A 182 -6.34 -6.43 -9.67
CA ALA A 182 -7.76 -6.45 -10.02
C ALA A 182 -8.52 -7.56 -9.28
N ALA A 183 -7.99 -8.78 -9.28
CA ALA A 183 -8.58 -9.92 -8.57
C ALA A 183 -8.63 -9.67 -7.05
N GLN A 184 -7.56 -9.13 -6.48
CA GLN A 184 -7.52 -8.77 -5.05
C GLN A 184 -8.51 -7.66 -4.70
N ALA A 185 -8.70 -6.66 -5.58
CA ALA A 185 -9.69 -5.61 -5.39
C ALA A 185 -11.13 -6.16 -5.38
N VAL A 186 -11.44 -7.10 -6.30
CA VAL A 186 -12.74 -7.78 -6.32
C VAL A 186 -12.94 -8.60 -5.04
N ILE A 187 -11.93 -9.38 -4.62
CA ILE A 187 -11.99 -10.15 -3.38
C ILE A 187 -12.23 -9.23 -2.19
N ALA A 188 -11.50 -8.12 -2.09
CA ALA A 188 -11.68 -7.15 -1.01
C ALA A 188 -13.08 -6.52 -1.01
N ALA A 189 -13.58 -6.12 -2.19
CA ALA A 189 -14.93 -5.56 -2.33
C ALA A 189 -16.00 -6.56 -1.86
N VAL A 190 -15.86 -7.84 -2.21
CA VAL A 190 -16.81 -8.90 -1.81
C VAL A 190 -16.70 -9.21 -0.31
N LEU A 191 -15.49 -9.38 0.23
CA LEU A 191 -15.29 -9.71 1.64
C LEU A 191 -15.73 -8.59 2.58
N LEU A 192 -15.44 -7.34 2.20
CA LEU A 192 -15.83 -6.18 3.00
C LEU A 192 -17.31 -5.81 2.84
N ALA A 193 -17.98 -6.26 1.79
CA ALA A 193 -19.39 -5.91 1.55
C ALA A 193 -20.29 -6.23 2.73
N ALA A 194 -20.19 -7.45 3.27
CA ALA A 194 -21.01 -7.85 4.41
C ALA A 194 -20.72 -6.98 5.65
N VAL A 195 -19.44 -6.77 5.96
CA VAL A 195 -19.02 -5.96 7.11
C VAL A 195 -19.46 -4.51 6.93
N ALA A 196 -19.19 -3.93 5.75
CA ALA A 196 -19.53 -2.55 5.43
C ALA A 196 -21.06 -2.30 5.53
N LEU A 197 -21.87 -3.22 4.99
CA LEU A 197 -23.33 -3.11 5.06
C LEU A 197 -23.83 -3.28 6.49
N LEU A 198 -23.27 -4.20 7.27
CA LEU A 198 -23.66 -4.40 8.69
C LEU A 198 -23.23 -3.23 9.58
N THR A 199 -22.13 -2.55 9.26
CA THR A 199 -21.68 -1.34 9.98
C THR A 199 -22.37 -0.07 9.52
N GLY A 200 -23.29 -0.15 8.55
CA GLY A 200 -24.05 0.99 8.06
C GLY A 200 -23.28 1.85 7.06
N ALA A 201 -22.37 1.25 6.30
CA ALA A 201 -21.62 1.95 5.25
C ALA A 201 -22.59 2.67 4.30
N SER A 202 -22.38 3.96 4.14
CA SER A 202 -23.18 4.80 3.27
C SER A 202 -22.29 5.61 2.34
N TRP A 203 -22.81 5.92 1.17
CA TRP A 203 -22.12 6.81 0.24
C TRP A 203 -22.01 8.21 0.85
N PRO A 204 -20.82 8.83 0.81
CA PRO A 204 -20.63 10.15 1.39
C PRO A 204 -21.51 11.20 0.70
N SER A 205 -22.17 12.03 1.49
CA SER A 205 -23.05 13.10 1.00
C SER A 205 -22.28 14.38 0.67
N GLU A 206 -21.15 14.61 1.32
CA GLU A 206 -20.35 15.81 1.11
C GLU A 206 -19.50 15.70 -0.17
N PRO A 207 -19.58 16.70 -1.08
CA PRO A 207 -18.82 16.68 -2.33
C PRO A 207 -17.31 16.55 -2.12
N SER A 208 -16.75 17.17 -1.08
CA SER A 208 -15.33 17.08 -0.72
C SER A 208 -14.90 15.64 -0.42
N THR A 209 -15.69 14.91 0.36
CA THR A 209 -15.44 13.51 0.70
C THR A 209 -15.60 12.62 -0.53
N VAL A 210 -16.59 12.89 -1.40
CA VAL A 210 -16.75 12.16 -2.67
C VAL A 210 -15.52 12.33 -3.57
N TRP A 211 -15.04 13.57 -3.76
CA TRP A 211 -13.85 13.81 -4.58
C TRP A 211 -12.61 13.16 -3.99
N ALA A 212 -12.43 13.20 -2.68
CA ALA A 212 -11.32 12.57 -2.00
C ALA A 212 -11.38 11.03 -2.10
N LEU A 213 -12.57 10.43 -2.01
CA LEU A 213 -12.78 9.00 -2.25
C LEU A 213 -12.45 8.61 -3.70
N LEU A 214 -12.95 9.38 -4.68
CA LEU A 214 -12.64 9.15 -6.09
C LEU A 214 -11.15 9.30 -6.38
N PHE A 215 -10.48 10.30 -5.77
CA PHE A 215 -9.04 10.43 -5.84
C PHE A 215 -8.34 9.17 -5.33
N ASN A 216 -8.72 8.67 -4.15
CA ASN A 216 -8.12 7.47 -3.54
C ASN A 216 -8.37 6.20 -4.37
N ALA A 217 -9.52 6.10 -5.04
CA ALA A 217 -9.79 4.99 -5.95
C ALA A 217 -8.98 5.11 -7.25
N ALA A 218 -8.94 6.29 -7.87
CA ALA A 218 -8.32 6.50 -9.18
C ALA A 218 -6.80 6.54 -9.12
N PHE A 219 -6.21 7.38 -8.27
CA PHE A 219 -4.77 7.63 -8.29
C PHE A 219 -3.97 6.57 -7.52
N PRO A 220 -4.13 6.40 -6.20
CA PRO A 220 -3.30 5.42 -5.48
C PRO A 220 -3.69 3.96 -5.75
N SER A 221 -4.96 3.65 -6.14
CA SER A 221 -5.35 2.25 -6.37
C SER A 221 -5.21 1.82 -7.83
N ILE A 222 -5.62 2.63 -8.80
CA ILE A 222 -5.55 2.28 -10.22
C ILE A 222 -4.25 2.81 -10.82
N GLY A 223 -4.02 4.12 -10.75
CA GLY A 223 -2.90 4.80 -11.41
C GLY A 223 -1.54 4.34 -10.90
N ALA A 224 -1.33 4.38 -9.58
CA ALA A 224 -0.05 4.02 -8.99
C ALA A 224 0.30 2.56 -9.25
N TYR A 225 -0.64 1.63 -9.07
CA TYR A 225 -0.39 0.20 -9.36
C TYR A 225 -0.12 -0.05 -10.84
N ALA A 226 -0.84 0.60 -11.76
CA ALA A 226 -0.61 0.46 -13.19
C ALA A 226 0.79 0.98 -13.61
N LEU A 227 1.17 2.16 -13.11
CA LEU A 227 2.48 2.76 -13.37
C LEU A 227 3.62 1.94 -12.75
N TRP A 228 3.47 1.54 -11.50
CA TRP A 228 4.45 0.71 -10.78
C TRP A 228 4.68 -0.61 -11.49
N ASN A 229 3.62 -1.36 -11.76
CA ASN A 229 3.69 -2.65 -12.41
C ASN A 229 4.20 -2.55 -13.86
N GLY A 230 3.84 -1.48 -14.57
CA GLY A 230 4.38 -1.18 -15.90
C GLY A 230 5.88 -0.89 -15.87
N ALA A 231 6.34 -0.16 -14.87
CA ALA A 231 7.77 0.16 -14.71
C ALA A 231 8.59 -1.08 -14.35
N LEU A 232 8.10 -1.96 -13.46
CA LEU A 232 8.77 -3.18 -13.04
C LEU A 232 9.03 -4.16 -14.19
N LYS A 233 8.18 -4.17 -15.22
CA LYS A 233 8.43 -4.97 -16.45
C LYS A 233 9.67 -4.52 -17.22
N SER A 234 10.10 -3.27 -17.03
CA SER A 234 11.22 -2.64 -17.75
C SER A 234 12.50 -2.52 -16.95
N ILE A 235 12.50 -2.96 -15.68
CA ILE A 235 13.63 -2.81 -14.75
C ILE A 235 14.00 -4.21 -14.22
N PRO A 236 15.31 -4.58 -14.23
CA PRO A 236 15.75 -5.81 -13.59
C PRO A 236 15.34 -5.83 -12.11
N PRO A 237 14.90 -7.00 -11.57
CA PRO A 237 14.36 -7.10 -10.20
C PRO A 237 15.24 -6.51 -9.10
N GLY A 238 16.58 -6.60 -9.26
CA GLY A 238 17.55 -6.07 -8.30
C GLY A 238 17.63 -4.54 -8.19
N HIS A 239 17.00 -3.79 -9.10
CA HIS A 239 17.01 -2.31 -9.07
C HIS A 239 15.68 -1.70 -8.59
N ALA A 240 14.62 -2.49 -8.49
CA ALA A 240 13.30 -2.00 -8.09
C ALA A 240 13.26 -1.57 -6.61
N GLY A 241 14.07 -2.20 -5.75
CA GLY A 241 14.15 -1.84 -4.34
C GLY A 241 14.87 -0.52 -4.04
N LEU A 242 15.65 0.01 -4.98
CA LEU A 242 16.44 1.25 -4.80
C LEU A 242 15.67 2.53 -5.16
N THR A 243 14.50 2.41 -5.78
CA THR A 243 13.70 3.56 -6.26
C THR A 243 12.48 3.86 -5.40
N SER A 244 12.25 3.08 -4.33
CA SER A 244 11.14 3.25 -3.39
C SER A 244 11.54 3.94 -2.07
N THR A 245 12.75 4.46 -2.00
CA THR A 245 13.25 5.29 -0.88
C THR A 245 13.36 6.75 -1.25
#